data_1fa61b1f7a21b37e41833501e0de6d1c
#
_entry.id   1fa61b1f7a21b37e41833501e0de6d1c
#
_cell.length_a   1.000
_cell.length_b   1.000
_cell.length_c   1.000
_cell.angle_alpha   90.00
_cell.angle_beta   90.00
_cell.angle_gamma   90.00
#
_symmetry.space_group_name_H-M   'P 1'
#
loop_
_entity.id
_entity.type
_entity.pdbx_description
1 polymer ?
#
loop_
_entity_poly.entity_id
_entity_poly.type
_entity_poly.pdbx_seq_one_letter_code
_entity_poly.pdbx_strand_id
1 'polypeptide(L)'
;MLIRIYEENPNQREVDKVVQFLRDGGLIVYPTDTIYGLGCDIFNAKAVEKICRYKKIDPRKANLSFICYDLSNISEYAKVDNQTFKLMKKNLPGAFTFILNGNSNLPKLFRNKKTVGIRVPDNNVIRELVKGLGNPILSTSVKDDDDDILEYFTDPELIHERLS
;
A
#
# COMPACT_ATOMS: atom_id res chain seq x y z
N MET A 1 -2.85 18.00 3.63
CA MET A 1 -2.28 18.57 2.38
C MET A 1 -2.70 17.69 1.20
N LEU A 2 -3.28 18.28 0.16
CA LEU A 2 -3.66 17.61 -1.09
C LEU A 2 -2.59 17.88 -2.16
N ILE A 3 -2.10 16.84 -2.83
CA ILE A 3 -1.14 16.94 -3.94
C ILE A 3 -1.77 16.31 -5.17
N ARG A 4 -1.79 17.05 -6.29
CA ARG A 4 -2.33 16.56 -7.55
C ARG A 4 -1.22 15.92 -8.39
N ILE A 5 -1.36 14.62 -8.66
CA ILE A 5 -0.46 13.86 -9.54
C ILE A 5 -1.31 13.18 -10.60
N TYR A 6 -0.98 13.39 -11.88
CA TYR A 6 -1.70 12.81 -13.01
C TYR A 6 -1.14 11.43 -13.36
N GLU A 7 -2.01 10.46 -13.55
CA GLU A 7 -1.62 9.07 -13.79
C GLU A 7 -0.91 8.88 -15.14
N GLU A 8 -1.33 9.61 -16.17
CA GLU A 8 -0.76 9.51 -17.51
C GLU A 8 0.70 10.00 -17.57
N ASN A 9 1.05 10.95 -16.70
CA ASN A 9 2.40 11.51 -16.61
C ASN A 9 2.68 12.01 -15.20
N PRO A 10 3.01 11.12 -14.25
CA PRO A 10 3.32 11.50 -12.88
C PRO A 10 4.49 12.48 -12.82
N ASN A 11 4.26 13.67 -12.27
CA ASN A 11 5.30 14.68 -12.11
C ASN A 11 6.32 14.22 -11.07
N GLN A 12 7.58 14.03 -11.50
CA GLN A 12 8.64 13.49 -10.65
C GLN A 12 8.88 14.35 -9.39
N ARG A 13 8.80 15.66 -9.49
CA ARG A 13 8.98 16.56 -8.34
C ARG A 13 7.91 16.34 -7.26
N GLU A 14 6.66 16.11 -7.66
CA GLU A 14 5.58 15.83 -6.71
C GLU A 14 5.70 14.41 -6.15
N VAL A 15 6.10 13.44 -6.97
CA VAL A 15 6.42 12.07 -6.52
C VAL A 15 7.53 12.11 -5.46
N ASP A 16 8.63 12.83 -5.70
CA ASP A 16 9.76 12.94 -4.77
C ASP A 16 9.35 13.56 -3.43
N LYS A 17 8.48 14.57 -3.44
CA LYS A 17 7.93 15.17 -2.20
C LYS A 17 7.16 14.14 -1.38
N VAL A 18 6.29 13.36 -2.02
CA VAL A 18 5.50 12.33 -1.34
C VAL A 18 6.39 11.21 -0.82
N VAL A 19 7.39 10.78 -1.60
CA VAL A 19 8.38 9.79 -1.18
C VAL A 19 9.15 10.26 0.05
N GLN A 20 9.59 11.52 0.07
CA GLN A 20 10.27 12.06 1.25
C GLN A 20 9.34 12.08 2.46
N PHE A 21 8.09 12.48 2.29
CA PHE A 21 7.08 12.48 3.35
C PHE A 21 6.85 11.06 3.93
N LEU A 22 6.83 10.03 3.06
CA LEU A 22 6.75 8.63 3.49
C LEU A 22 7.98 8.20 4.31
N ARG A 23 9.18 8.54 3.85
CA ARG A 23 10.45 8.26 4.57
C ARG A 23 10.47 8.89 5.96
N ASP A 24 9.93 10.09 6.08
CA ASP A 24 9.81 10.82 7.35
C ASP A 24 8.70 10.27 8.28
N GLY A 25 8.04 9.19 7.87
CA GLY A 25 6.98 8.51 8.67
C GLY A 25 5.60 9.14 8.50
N GLY A 26 5.37 9.80 7.36
CA GLY A 26 4.05 10.29 6.97
C GLY A 26 3.11 9.16 6.55
N LEU A 27 1.82 9.43 6.69
CA LEU A 27 0.75 8.59 6.13
C LEU A 27 0.20 9.27 4.88
N ILE A 28 -0.05 8.51 3.84
CA ILE A 28 -0.65 9.01 2.61
C ILE A 28 -1.96 8.31 2.30
N VAL A 29 -2.87 9.06 1.71
CA VAL A 29 -4.02 8.51 0.99
C VAL A 29 -3.73 8.63 -0.49
N TYR A 30 -3.89 7.54 -1.24
CA TYR A 30 -3.46 7.46 -2.62
C TYR A 30 -4.45 6.65 -3.48
N PRO A 31 -4.52 6.95 -4.79
CA PRO A 31 -5.39 6.22 -5.71
C PRO A 31 -4.87 4.80 -5.95
N THR A 32 -5.81 3.89 -6.20
CA THR A 32 -5.54 2.54 -6.69
C THR A 32 -6.45 2.25 -7.90
N ASP A 33 -6.37 1.07 -8.45
CA ASP A 33 -7.28 0.56 -9.47
C ASP A 33 -8.68 0.18 -8.91
N THR A 34 -8.93 0.45 -7.65
CA THR A 34 -10.22 0.22 -6.98
C THR A 34 -10.63 1.47 -6.19
N ILE A 35 -10.53 1.44 -4.87
CA ILE A 35 -10.78 2.58 -3.99
C ILE A 35 -9.46 3.13 -3.47
N TYR A 36 -9.47 4.35 -2.95
CA TYR A 36 -8.29 4.94 -2.32
C TYR A 36 -7.78 4.08 -1.17
N GLY A 37 -6.46 3.97 -1.09
CA GLY A 37 -5.73 3.32 -0.03
C GLY A 37 -5.15 4.30 0.96
N LEU A 38 -5.01 3.87 2.22
CA LEU A 38 -4.21 4.54 3.25
C LEU A 38 -2.92 3.76 3.41
N GLY A 39 -1.78 4.43 3.32
CA GLY A 39 -0.48 3.75 3.35
C GLY A 39 0.64 4.50 4.02
N CYS A 40 1.70 3.76 4.32
CA CYS A 40 2.96 4.26 4.85
C CYS A 40 4.14 3.38 4.41
N ASP A 41 5.36 3.83 4.67
CA ASP A 41 6.56 3.00 4.51
C ASP A 41 6.52 1.80 5.47
N ILE A 42 6.67 0.57 4.94
CA ILE A 42 6.64 -0.68 5.73
C ILE A 42 7.77 -0.75 6.76
N PHE A 43 8.88 -0.06 6.50
CA PHE A 43 10.05 -0.07 7.40
C PHE A 43 9.99 1.03 8.47
N ASN A 44 9.05 1.96 8.37
CA ASN A 44 8.84 2.97 9.40
C ASN A 44 7.84 2.45 10.46
N ALA A 45 8.36 1.85 11.54
CA ALA A 45 7.54 1.25 12.59
C ALA A 45 6.54 2.22 13.21
N LYS A 46 6.94 3.49 13.41
CA LYS A 46 6.05 4.53 13.97
C LYS A 46 4.89 4.86 13.02
N ALA A 47 5.14 4.87 11.71
CA ALA A 47 4.09 5.09 10.72
C ALA A 47 3.11 3.92 10.67
N VAL A 48 3.63 2.68 10.75
CA VAL A 48 2.79 1.46 10.83
C VAL A 48 1.90 1.50 12.07
N GLU A 49 2.45 1.85 13.23
CA GLU A 49 1.68 2.00 14.46
C GLU A 49 0.59 3.08 14.35
N LYS A 50 0.88 4.20 13.67
CA LYS A 50 -0.12 5.26 13.40
C LYS A 50 -1.29 4.72 12.58
N ILE A 51 -1.03 3.98 11.47
CA ILE A 51 -2.10 3.35 10.67
C ILE A 51 -2.94 2.41 11.53
N CYS A 52 -2.30 1.53 12.29
CA CYS A 52 -3.00 0.58 13.13
C CYS A 52 -3.86 1.26 14.20
N ARG A 53 -3.35 2.35 14.80
CA ARG A 53 -4.10 3.16 15.76
C ARG A 53 -5.30 3.85 15.11
N TYR A 54 -5.09 4.44 13.94
CA TYR A 54 -6.16 5.09 13.17
C TYR A 54 -7.28 4.11 12.82
N LYS A 55 -6.93 2.91 12.35
CA LYS A 55 -7.87 1.85 12.00
C LYS A 55 -8.37 1.03 13.20
N LYS A 56 -7.90 1.34 14.42
CA LYS A 56 -8.24 0.59 15.66
C LYS A 56 -7.97 -0.91 15.56
N ILE A 57 -6.91 -1.29 14.85
CA ILE A 57 -6.52 -2.69 14.61
C ILE A 57 -5.20 -3.03 15.30
N ASP A 58 -5.09 -4.29 15.76
CA ASP A 58 -3.81 -4.83 16.24
C ASP A 58 -2.90 -5.15 15.04
N PRO A 59 -1.69 -4.58 14.93
CA PRO A 59 -0.77 -4.86 13.83
C PRO A 59 -0.51 -6.35 13.61
N ARG A 60 -0.56 -7.15 14.68
CA ARG A 60 -0.33 -8.59 14.63
C ARG A 60 -1.48 -9.37 14.00
N LYS A 61 -2.68 -8.81 14.02
CA LYS A 61 -3.91 -9.43 13.51
C LYS A 61 -4.42 -8.79 12.22
N ALA A 62 -3.95 -7.57 11.90
CA ALA A 62 -4.45 -6.79 10.79
C ALA A 62 -4.17 -7.45 9.44
N ASN A 63 -5.17 -7.45 8.58
CA ASN A 63 -5.06 -7.86 7.18
C ASN A 63 -4.55 -6.67 6.35
N LEU A 64 -3.25 -6.35 6.52
CA LEU A 64 -2.59 -5.30 5.77
C LEU A 64 -1.91 -5.89 4.54
N SER A 65 -1.92 -5.13 3.45
CA SER A 65 -1.29 -5.53 2.19
C SER A 65 -0.01 -4.75 1.96
N PHE A 66 0.94 -5.37 1.29
CA PHE A 66 2.14 -4.74 0.78
C PHE A 66 1.91 -4.36 -0.69
N ILE A 67 1.98 -3.07 -0.98
CA ILE A 67 1.93 -2.56 -2.35
C ILE A 67 3.35 -2.61 -2.89
N CYS A 68 3.54 -3.40 -3.94
CA CYS A 68 4.81 -3.57 -4.63
C CYS A 68 4.77 -2.87 -5.99
N TYR A 69 5.94 -2.44 -6.48
CA TYR A 69 6.08 -1.87 -7.82
C TYR A 69 5.84 -2.92 -8.91
N ASP A 70 6.45 -4.09 -8.71
CA ASP A 70 6.33 -5.28 -9.56
C ASP A 70 6.61 -6.56 -8.74
N LEU A 71 6.82 -7.69 -9.41
CA LEU A 71 7.09 -8.98 -8.78
C LEU A 71 8.59 -9.28 -8.57
N SER A 72 9.49 -8.38 -8.95
CA SER A 72 10.94 -8.66 -8.97
C SER A 72 11.50 -9.02 -7.60
N ASN A 73 11.04 -8.33 -6.55
CA ASN A 73 11.57 -8.48 -5.19
C ASN A 73 10.58 -9.15 -4.23
N ILE A 74 9.55 -9.81 -4.76
CA ILE A 74 8.49 -10.40 -3.93
C ILE A 74 9.02 -11.49 -2.98
N SER A 75 10.06 -12.20 -3.38
CA SER A 75 10.73 -13.24 -2.58
C SER A 75 11.40 -12.70 -1.31
N GLU A 76 11.62 -11.38 -1.23
CA GLU A 76 12.11 -10.75 0.00
C GLU A 76 11.06 -10.75 1.10
N TYR A 77 9.78 -10.74 0.74
CA TYR A 77 8.64 -10.58 1.66
C TYR A 77 7.80 -11.83 1.80
N ALA A 78 7.73 -12.66 0.76
CA ALA A 78 6.86 -13.81 0.70
C ALA A 78 7.52 -15.02 0.06
N LYS A 79 7.08 -16.22 0.47
CA LYS A 79 7.45 -17.48 -0.17
C LYS A 79 6.52 -17.70 -1.34
N VAL A 80 7.10 -17.84 -2.53
CA VAL A 80 6.34 -17.99 -3.78
C VAL A 80 6.90 -19.18 -4.56
N ASP A 81 6.05 -20.16 -4.84
CA ASP A 81 6.40 -21.24 -5.76
C ASP A 81 6.20 -20.82 -7.23
N ASN A 82 6.72 -21.62 -8.16
CA ASN A 82 6.67 -21.31 -9.58
C ASN A 82 5.23 -21.24 -10.13
N GLN A 83 4.31 -22.04 -9.61
CA GLN A 83 2.93 -22.07 -10.08
C GLN A 83 2.21 -20.79 -9.64
N THR A 84 2.34 -20.42 -8.37
CA THR A 84 1.81 -19.18 -7.81
C THR A 84 2.41 -17.97 -8.52
N PHE A 85 3.71 -17.96 -8.77
CA PHE A 85 4.38 -16.86 -9.47
C PHE A 85 3.82 -16.66 -10.89
N LYS A 86 3.60 -17.74 -11.65
CA LYS A 86 2.97 -17.68 -12.98
C LYS A 86 1.55 -17.10 -12.91
N LEU A 87 0.78 -17.50 -11.89
CA LEU A 87 -0.57 -16.98 -11.69
C LEU A 87 -0.54 -15.47 -11.38
N MET A 88 0.36 -15.04 -10.49
CA MET A 88 0.55 -13.63 -10.17
C MET A 88 0.94 -12.82 -11.41
N LYS A 89 1.91 -13.29 -12.18
CA LYS A 89 2.38 -12.63 -13.40
C LYS A 89 1.26 -12.47 -14.45
N LYS A 90 0.30 -13.39 -14.49
CA LYS A 90 -0.83 -13.33 -15.40
C LYS A 90 -1.88 -12.28 -14.98
N ASN A 91 -2.00 -11.99 -13.69
CA ASN A 91 -3.08 -11.18 -13.11
C ASN A 91 -2.63 -9.84 -12.53
N LEU A 92 -1.32 -9.57 -12.47
CA LEU A 92 -0.76 -8.33 -11.94
C LEU A 92 0.05 -7.61 -13.02
N PRO A 93 0.00 -6.26 -13.08
CA PRO A 93 -0.77 -5.36 -12.23
C PRO A 93 -2.27 -5.55 -12.34
N GLY A 94 -3.02 -5.28 -11.24
CA GLY A 94 -4.47 -5.39 -11.24
C GLY A 94 -5.07 -5.43 -9.83
N ALA A 95 -6.39 -5.57 -9.78
CA ALA A 95 -7.20 -5.44 -8.56
C ALA A 95 -7.14 -6.67 -7.61
N PHE A 96 -6.13 -7.52 -7.75
CA PHE A 96 -5.98 -8.72 -6.94
C PHE A 96 -5.02 -8.51 -5.77
N THR A 97 -5.36 -9.10 -4.63
CA THR A 97 -4.45 -9.26 -3.50
C THR A 97 -4.13 -10.74 -3.33
N PHE A 98 -2.87 -11.10 -3.46
CA PHE A 98 -2.39 -12.47 -3.23
C PHE A 98 -1.95 -12.63 -1.78
N ILE A 99 -2.58 -13.55 -1.07
CA ILE A 99 -2.21 -13.88 0.31
C ILE A 99 -1.22 -15.03 0.27
N LEU A 100 0.02 -14.75 0.67
CA LEU A 100 1.16 -15.65 0.56
C LEU A 100 1.77 -15.91 1.93
N ASN A 101 2.50 -17.02 2.06
CA ASN A 101 3.30 -17.28 3.26
C ASN A 101 4.41 -16.24 3.38
N GLY A 102 4.51 -15.63 4.56
CA GLY A 102 5.53 -14.63 4.84
C GLY A 102 6.94 -15.21 4.87
N ASN A 103 7.93 -14.38 4.54
CA ASN A 103 9.34 -14.70 4.65
C ASN A 103 9.90 -14.23 6.01
N SER A 104 11.06 -14.77 6.41
CA SER A 104 11.80 -14.37 7.62
C SER A 104 12.31 -12.92 7.58
N ASN A 105 12.42 -12.32 6.40
CA ASN A 105 12.91 -10.95 6.19
C ASN A 105 11.83 -9.86 6.39
N LEU A 106 10.63 -10.24 6.78
CA LEU A 106 9.57 -9.28 7.08
C LEU A 106 10.02 -8.28 8.17
N PRO A 107 9.60 -7.01 8.10
CA PRO A 107 9.83 -6.04 9.16
C PRO A 107 9.36 -6.57 10.51
N LYS A 108 10.01 -6.15 11.61
CA LYS A 108 9.79 -6.69 12.97
C LYS A 108 8.31 -6.82 13.35
N LEU A 109 7.49 -5.83 13.01
CA LEU A 109 6.06 -5.82 13.32
C LEU A 109 5.27 -6.94 12.61
N PHE A 110 5.83 -7.50 11.54
CA PHE A 110 5.19 -8.54 10.70
C PHE A 110 5.85 -9.91 10.81
N ARG A 111 6.97 -10.05 11.54
CA ARG A 111 7.73 -11.33 11.63
C ARG A 111 6.90 -12.50 12.16
N ASN A 112 5.94 -12.22 13.02
CA ASN A 112 5.06 -13.25 13.59
C ASN A 112 3.83 -13.53 12.73
N LYS A 113 3.65 -12.83 11.62
CA LYS A 113 2.58 -13.11 10.68
C LYS A 113 2.95 -14.28 9.78
N LYS A 114 2.06 -15.25 9.72
CA LYS A 114 2.24 -16.42 8.85
C LYS A 114 2.05 -16.04 7.38
N THR A 115 1.22 -15.05 7.10
CA THR A 115 0.86 -14.63 5.75
C THR A 115 1.00 -13.12 5.56
N VAL A 116 1.24 -12.72 4.32
CA VAL A 116 1.26 -11.34 3.85
C VAL A 116 0.39 -11.20 2.61
N GLY A 117 -0.37 -10.11 2.51
CA GLY A 117 -1.05 -9.73 1.28
C GLY A 117 -0.09 -8.99 0.35
N ILE A 118 0.01 -9.42 -0.89
CA ILE A 118 0.81 -8.75 -1.93
C ILE A 118 -0.12 -8.22 -2.99
N ARG A 119 0.08 -6.96 -3.36
CA ARG A 119 -0.68 -6.27 -4.39
C ARG A 119 0.25 -5.45 -5.29
N VAL A 120 -0.02 -5.46 -6.58
CA VAL A 120 0.58 -4.56 -7.57
C VAL A 120 -0.58 -3.85 -8.28
N PRO A 121 -1.00 -2.67 -7.83
CA PRO A 121 -2.11 -1.94 -8.43
C PRO A 121 -1.81 -1.52 -9.86
N ASP A 122 -2.81 -1.55 -10.72
CA ASP A 122 -2.74 -0.96 -12.06
C ASP A 122 -3.04 0.53 -11.98
N ASN A 123 -2.11 1.27 -11.38
CA ASN A 123 -2.17 2.71 -11.25
C ASN A 123 -0.74 3.28 -11.18
N ASN A 124 -0.41 4.16 -12.12
CA ASN A 124 0.96 4.69 -12.25
C ASN A 124 1.39 5.59 -11.10
N VAL A 125 0.48 6.31 -10.46
CA VAL A 125 0.83 7.19 -9.34
C VAL A 125 1.42 6.39 -8.19
N ILE A 126 0.68 5.38 -7.71
CA ILE A 126 1.17 4.58 -6.58
C ILE A 126 2.41 3.75 -6.96
N ARG A 127 2.50 3.26 -8.20
CA ARG A 127 3.67 2.51 -8.66
C ARG A 127 4.93 3.37 -8.67
N GLU A 128 4.85 4.62 -9.15
CA GLU A 128 6.00 5.54 -9.09
C GLU A 128 6.37 5.92 -7.65
N LEU A 129 5.41 6.04 -6.74
CA LEU A 129 5.69 6.25 -5.31
C LEU A 129 6.46 5.07 -4.70
N VAL A 130 6.02 3.83 -4.97
CA VAL A 130 6.71 2.62 -4.47
C VAL A 130 8.12 2.52 -5.06
N LYS A 131 8.27 2.78 -6.36
CA LYS A 131 9.57 2.80 -7.04
C LYS A 131 10.52 3.84 -6.44
N GLY A 132 10.04 5.05 -6.23
CA GLY A 132 10.82 6.14 -5.62
C GLY A 132 11.17 5.88 -4.16
N LEU A 133 10.27 5.22 -3.40
CA LEU A 133 10.54 4.82 -2.02
C LEU A 133 11.61 3.72 -1.94
N GLY A 134 11.65 2.82 -2.92
CA GLY A 134 12.60 1.71 -3.01
C GLY A 134 12.21 0.46 -2.21
N ASN A 135 11.04 0.46 -1.60
CA ASN A 135 10.46 -0.67 -0.87
C ASN A 135 8.92 -0.59 -0.88
N PRO A 136 8.20 -1.66 -0.52
CA PRO A 136 6.75 -1.64 -0.52
C PRO A 136 6.15 -0.60 0.42
N ILE A 137 4.94 -0.16 0.07
CA ILE A 137 4.07 0.63 0.94
C ILE A 137 3.12 -0.32 1.66
N LEU A 138 3.04 -0.21 2.97
CA LEU A 138 2.00 -0.86 3.73
C LEU A 138 0.68 -0.19 3.42
N SER A 139 -0.36 -0.98 3.15
CA SER A 139 -1.65 -0.47 2.72
C SER A 139 -2.82 -1.12 3.43
N THR A 140 -3.82 -0.29 3.68
CA THR A 140 -5.18 -0.71 4.03
C THR A 140 -6.17 0.16 3.23
N SER A 141 -7.45 -0.25 3.16
CA SER A 141 -8.48 0.61 2.57
C SER A 141 -8.69 1.87 3.44
N VAL A 142 -9.03 2.98 2.81
CA VAL A 142 -9.49 4.19 3.53
C VAL A 142 -10.84 3.93 4.19
N LYS A 143 -11.65 3.05 3.59
CA LYS A 143 -12.96 2.66 4.09
C LYS A 143 -12.87 2.01 5.47
N ASP A 144 -13.73 2.44 6.40
CA ASP A 144 -14.01 1.71 7.65
C ASP A 144 -15.14 0.71 7.42
N ASP A 145 -15.20 -0.36 8.24
CA ASP A 145 -16.20 -1.44 8.07
C ASP A 145 -17.65 -0.94 8.22
N ASP A 146 -17.85 0.20 8.90
CA ASP A 146 -19.15 0.84 9.14
C ASP A 146 -19.54 1.87 8.05
N ASP A 147 -18.72 2.07 7.03
CA ASP A 147 -18.96 3.08 6.00
C ASP A 147 -19.73 2.51 4.80
N ASP A 148 -20.99 2.92 4.63
CA ASP A 148 -21.86 2.45 3.53
C ASP A 148 -21.75 3.25 2.23
N ILE A 149 -21.08 4.42 2.22
CA ILE A 149 -21.06 5.34 1.07
C ILE A 149 -19.75 5.21 0.29
N LEU A 150 -19.79 4.50 -0.85
CA LEU A 150 -18.65 4.29 -1.74
C LEU A 150 -18.11 5.55 -2.44
N GLU A 151 -18.96 6.55 -2.67
CA GLU A 151 -18.57 7.79 -3.40
C GLU A 151 -17.46 8.57 -2.70
N TYR A 152 -17.44 8.59 -1.37
CA TYR A 152 -16.39 9.26 -0.59
C TYR A 152 -14.99 8.66 -0.77
N PHE A 153 -14.88 7.41 -1.24
CA PHE A 153 -13.60 6.70 -1.31
C PHE A 153 -12.94 6.72 -2.69
N THR A 154 -13.59 7.40 -3.63
CA THR A 154 -13.09 7.59 -5.00
C THR A 154 -12.81 9.05 -5.34
N ASP A 155 -13.29 10.00 -4.52
CA ASP A 155 -13.06 11.43 -4.70
C ASP A 155 -12.00 11.95 -3.72
N PRO A 156 -10.82 12.40 -4.21
CA PRO A 156 -9.72 12.83 -3.34
C PRO A 156 -10.03 14.12 -2.56
N GLU A 157 -10.89 14.98 -3.06
CA GLU A 157 -11.26 16.24 -2.41
C GLU A 157 -12.17 15.97 -1.20
N LEU A 158 -13.17 15.09 -1.37
CA LEU A 158 -14.04 14.64 -0.28
C LEU A 158 -13.26 13.86 0.80
N ILE A 159 -12.32 12.99 0.37
CA ILE A 159 -11.45 12.28 1.31
C ILE A 159 -10.58 13.26 2.10
N HIS A 160 -10.05 14.29 1.44
CA HIS A 160 -9.21 15.30 2.09
C HIS A 160 -10.02 16.09 3.12
N GLU A 161 -11.23 16.53 2.80
CA GLU A 161 -12.11 17.23 3.74
C GLU A 161 -12.43 16.40 4.98
N ARG A 162 -12.67 15.11 4.80
CA ARG A 162 -12.99 14.19 5.91
C ARG A 162 -11.80 13.90 6.83
N LEU A 163 -10.58 13.86 6.29
CA LEU A 163 -9.38 13.47 7.01
C LEU A 163 -8.51 14.66 7.47
N SER A 164 -8.90 15.90 7.18
CA SER A 164 -8.25 17.12 7.64
C SER A 164 -8.78 17.56 8.96
#